data_ee8eb7f202cc62df955f6f34cc4aada7
#
_entry.id   ee8eb7f202cc62df955f6f34cc4aada7
#
_cell.length_a   1.000
_cell.length_b   1.000
_cell.length_c   1.000
_cell.angle_alpha   90.00
_cell.angle_beta   90.00
_cell.angle_gamma   90.00
#
_symmetry.space_group_name_H-M   'P 1'
#
loop_
_entity.id
_entity.type
_entity.pdbx_description
1 polymer ?
#
loop_
_entity_poly.entity_id
_entity_poly.type
_entity_poly.pdbx_seq_one_letter_code
_entity_poly.pdbx_strand_id
1 'polypeptide(L)'
;MATFVLVPGAWLGAWAWEATAHALRERGHVALPMTLTGLGERSGLATPEVGLDTHIDDITAFVVERDLHEVTLVAHSYAAVPVTGAAGRLGPRLERLVYIDSAPFAEGTCLLDVMPDDVVDQLHQQVAEHGDGWRLPLPPFELLSAFSTLEGLDEDQLDLMRTRATPQPFRTFAQRLTRPDDLGPDVDHVVVACHDAKALLDAGVPTLAFLNQPPWRRFHLPTGHWPMLSTPVELATTLDAVASSGGSGR
;
A
#
# COMPACT_ATOMS: atom_id res chain seq x y z
N MET A 1 1.73 -22.74 3.08
CA MET A 1 1.99 -22.06 1.80
C MET A 1 0.88 -21.06 1.59
N ALA A 2 1.18 -19.80 1.29
CA ALA A 2 0.19 -18.73 1.05
C ALA A 2 0.48 -18.03 -0.27
N THR A 3 -0.54 -17.38 -0.86
CA THR A 3 -0.43 -16.58 -2.08
C THR A 3 -0.50 -15.10 -1.72
N PHE A 4 0.61 -14.39 -1.85
CA PHE A 4 0.70 -12.95 -1.60
C PHE A 4 0.59 -12.17 -2.91
N VAL A 5 -0.32 -11.19 -2.97
CA VAL A 5 -0.34 -10.14 -3.99
C VAL A 5 0.16 -8.87 -3.32
N LEU A 6 1.27 -8.32 -3.82
CA LEU A 6 2.01 -7.22 -3.21
C LEU A 6 1.77 -5.93 -3.99
N VAL A 7 1.01 -5.00 -3.41
CA VAL A 7 0.61 -3.75 -4.05
C VAL A 7 1.49 -2.61 -3.52
N PRO A 8 2.25 -1.93 -4.40
CA PRO A 8 3.17 -0.88 -3.99
C PRO A 8 2.44 0.43 -3.64
N GLY A 9 3.09 1.23 -2.79
CA GLY A 9 2.68 2.59 -2.49
C GLY A 9 2.84 3.53 -3.68
N ALA A 10 2.59 4.81 -3.43
CA ALA A 10 2.70 5.87 -4.43
C ALA A 10 4.08 5.90 -5.08
N TRP A 11 4.13 6.31 -6.35
CA TRP A 11 5.33 6.44 -7.20
C TRP A 11 6.06 5.13 -7.51
N LEU A 12 5.75 4.04 -6.80
CA LEU A 12 6.46 2.78 -6.88
C LEU A 12 5.80 1.81 -7.89
N GLY A 13 6.56 0.83 -8.32
CA GLY A 13 6.09 -0.32 -9.11
C GLY A 13 6.45 -1.64 -8.43
N ALA A 14 6.17 -2.76 -9.10
CA ALA A 14 6.50 -4.11 -8.64
C ALA A 14 7.97 -4.25 -8.21
N TRP A 15 8.86 -3.48 -8.83
CA TRP A 15 10.30 -3.47 -8.52
C TRP A 15 10.62 -3.24 -7.04
N ALA A 16 9.80 -2.45 -6.33
CA ALA A 16 10.03 -2.16 -4.92
C ALA A 16 9.85 -3.39 -4.02
N TRP A 17 9.08 -4.37 -4.49
CA TRP A 17 8.79 -5.60 -3.76
C TRP A 17 9.71 -6.78 -4.09
N GLU A 18 10.62 -6.67 -5.07
CA GLU A 18 11.40 -7.81 -5.60
C GLU A 18 12.18 -8.55 -4.51
N ALA A 19 12.87 -7.82 -3.62
CA ALA A 19 13.64 -8.42 -2.54
C ALA A 19 12.74 -9.15 -1.53
N THR A 20 11.63 -8.53 -1.12
CA THR A 20 10.63 -9.15 -0.23
C THR A 20 9.97 -10.37 -0.88
N ALA A 21 9.60 -10.26 -2.16
CA ALA A 21 9.00 -11.37 -2.90
C ALA A 21 9.96 -12.55 -3.06
N HIS A 22 11.23 -12.29 -3.30
CA HIS A 22 12.28 -13.32 -3.34
C HIS A 22 12.35 -14.04 -1.99
N ALA A 23 12.45 -13.31 -0.88
CA ALA A 23 12.52 -13.88 0.45
C ALA A 23 11.26 -14.65 0.86
N LEU A 24 10.06 -14.26 0.39
CA LEU A 24 8.82 -15.03 0.59
C LEU A 24 8.83 -16.34 -0.23
N ARG A 25 9.32 -16.30 -1.47
CA ARG A 25 9.45 -17.51 -2.32
C ARG A 25 10.42 -18.53 -1.72
N GLU A 26 11.54 -18.07 -1.15
CA GLU A 26 12.48 -18.94 -0.42
C GLU A 26 11.84 -19.63 0.79
N ARG A 27 10.78 -19.04 1.37
CA ARG A 27 9.97 -19.63 2.46
C ARG A 27 8.84 -20.52 1.95
N GLY A 28 8.75 -20.74 0.63
CA GLY A 28 7.78 -21.65 0.01
C GLY A 28 6.41 -21.00 -0.24
N HIS A 29 6.31 -19.69 -0.25
CA HIS A 29 5.10 -18.96 -0.63
C HIS A 29 5.08 -18.61 -2.12
N VAL A 30 3.88 -18.34 -2.65
CA VAL A 30 3.70 -17.62 -3.91
C VAL A 30 3.68 -16.13 -3.61
N ALA A 31 4.57 -15.35 -4.21
CA ALA A 31 4.63 -13.91 -4.03
C ALA A 31 4.60 -13.21 -5.39
N LEU A 32 3.60 -12.37 -5.59
CA LEU A 32 3.24 -11.74 -6.85
C LEU A 32 3.24 -10.21 -6.69
N PRO A 33 4.40 -9.54 -6.86
CA PRO A 33 4.43 -8.09 -6.99
C PRO A 33 3.62 -7.63 -8.20
N MET A 34 2.89 -6.52 -8.06
CA MET A 34 2.16 -5.91 -9.17
C MET A 34 2.51 -4.44 -9.32
N THR A 35 2.24 -3.88 -10.49
CA THR A 35 2.35 -2.44 -10.76
C THR A 35 0.99 -1.91 -11.21
N LEU A 36 0.58 -0.80 -10.60
CA LEU A 36 -0.66 -0.12 -10.93
C LEU A 36 -0.51 0.71 -12.23
N THR A 37 -1.60 0.94 -12.94
CA THR A 37 -1.62 1.70 -14.20
C THR A 37 -1.06 3.12 -14.00
N GLY A 38 -0.15 3.50 -14.88
CA GLY A 38 0.52 4.81 -14.85
C GLY A 38 1.78 4.86 -13.99
N LEU A 39 2.18 3.74 -13.36
CA LEU A 39 3.36 3.66 -12.49
C LEU A 39 4.39 2.66 -13.03
N GLY A 40 5.64 2.75 -12.56
CA GLY A 40 6.72 1.84 -12.88
C GLY A 40 6.82 1.51 -14.37
N GLU A 41 6.90 0.22 -14.70
CA GLU A 41 6.93 -0.27 -16.08
C GLU A 41 5.63 0.00 -16.87
N ARG A 42 4.54 0.38 -16.18
CA ARG A 42 3.26 0.79 -16.78
C ARG A 42 3.10 2.31 -16.86
N SER A 43 4.16 3.07 -16.62
CA SER A 43 4.13 4.56 -16.64
C SER A 43 3.72 5.13 -17.99
N GLY A 44 3.98 4.43 -19.10
CA GLY A 44 3.51 4.80 -20.43
C GLY A 44 1.97 4.78 -20.61
N LEU A 45 1.23 4.23 -19.65
CA LEU A 45 -0.24 4.22 -19.63
C LEU A 45 -0.83 5.36 -18.79
N ALA A 46 0.01 6.23 -18.22
CA ALA A 46 -0.44 7.36 -17.42
C ALA A 46 -1.17 8.39 -18.29
N THR A 47 -2.38 8.76 -17.87
CA THR A 47 -3.18 9.85 -18.44
C THR A 47 -3.88 10.61 -17.32
N PRO A 48 -4.42 11.83 -17.57
CA PRO A 48 -5.17 12.57 -16.56
C PRO A 48 -6.43 11.83 -16.05
N GLU A 49 -6.95 10.87 -16.81
CA GLU A 49 -8.13 10.08 -16.48
C GLU A 49 -7.83 8.92 -15.52
N VAL A 50 -6.56 8.49 -15.41
CA VAL A 50 -6.16 7.46 -14.46
C VAL A 50 -6.44 7.93 -13.04
N GLY A 51 -7.40 7.28 -12.40
CA GLY A 51 -7.88 7.60 -11.06
C GLY A 51 -7.86 6.39 -10.13
N LEU A 52 -8.45 6.57 -8.96
CA LEU A 52 -8.54 5.51 -7.94
C LEU A 52 -9.28 4.27 -8.48
N ASP A 53 -10.38 4.46 -9.22
CA ASP A 53 -11.15 3.34 -9.78
C ASP A 53 -10.30 2.52 -10.76
N THR A 54 -9.42 3.16 -11.54
CA THR A 54 -8.47 2.46 -12.43
C THR A 54 -7.56 1.52 -11.63
N HIS A 55 -7.05 1.98 -10.49
CA HIS A 55 -6.19 1.16 -9.64
C HIS A 55 -6.96 0.05 -8.90
N ILE A 56 -8.22 0.30 -8.53
CA ILE A 56 -9.12 -0.73 -8.00
C ILE A 56 -9.36 -1.82 -9.04
N ASP A 57 -9.62 -1.42 -10.30
CA ASP A 57 -9.81 -2.34 -11.42
C ASP A 57 -8.53 -3.15 -11.71
N ASP A 58 -7.36 -2.52 -11.68
CA ASP A 58 -6.06 -3.21 -11.83
C ASP A 58 -5.89 -4.36 -10.81
N ILE A 59 -6.15 -4.07 -9.52
CA ILE A 59 -6.01 -5.07 -8.45
C ILE A 59 -7.03 -6.18 -8.63
N THR A 60 -8.27 -5.83 -8.93
CA THR A 60 -9.35 -6.79 -9.15
C THR A 60 -9.05 -7.70 -10.34
N ALA A 61 -8.67 -7.12 -11.48
CA ALA A 61 -8.30 -7.86 -12.69
C ALA A 61 -7.08 -8.75 -12.45
N PHE A 62 -6.06 -8.26 -11.74
CA PHE A 62 -4.85 -9.02 -11.43
C PHE A 62 -5.16 -10.34 -10.72
N VAL A 63 -6.09 -10.33 -9.76
CA VAL A 63 -6.50 -11.50 -8.99
C VAL A 63 -7.44 -12.41 -9.81
N VAL A 64 -8.43 -11.83 -10.49
CA VAL A 64 -9.48 -12.57 -11.21
C VAL A 64 -8.91 -13.24 -12.46
N GLU A 65 -8.13 -12.52 -13.29
CA GLU A 65 -7.58 -13.05 -14.55
C GLU A 65 -6.56 -14.18 -14.33
N ARG A 66 -5.91 -14.21 -13.16
CA ARG A 66 -4.99 -15.29 -12.76
C ARG A 66 -5.66 -16.41 -11.97
N ASP A 67 -6.97 -16.32 -11.81
CA ASP A 67 -7.79 -17.24 -11.02
C ASP A 67 -7.21 -17.52 -9.62
N LEU A 68 -6.73 -16.48 -8.94
CA LEU A 68 -6.15 -16.61 -7.63
C LEU A 68 -7.25 -16.75 -6.57
N HIS A 69 -6.99 -17.62 -5.60
CA HIS A 69 -7.85 -17.90 -4.44
C HIS A 69 -7.01 -17.91 -3.17
N GLU A 70 -7.66 -17.77 -2.01
CA GLU A 70 -7.01 -17.70 -0.70
C GLU A 70 -5.87 -16.66 -0.68
N VAL A 71 -6.15 -15.49 -1.29
CA VAL A 71 -5.17 -14.43 -1.48
C VAL A 71 -4.94 -13.67 -0.20
N THR A 72 -3.67 -13.52 0.19
CA THR A 72 -3.22 -12.49 1.12
C THR A 72 -2.87 -11.24 0.30
N LEU A 73 -3.77 -10.26 0.32
CA LEU A 73 -3.60 -9.00 -0.41
C LEU A 73 -2.87 -7.99 0.49
N VAL A 74 -1.69 -7.57 0.08
CA VAL A 74 -0.79 -6.71 0.86
C VAL A 74 -0.75 -5.31 0.27
N ALA A 75 -1.15 -4.33 1.05
CA ALA A 75 -1.17 -2.91 0.70
C ALA A 75 -0.10 -2.13 1.45
N HIS A 76 0.75 -1.41 0.75
CA HIS A 76 1.68 -0.46 1.34
C HIS A 76 1.22 0.98 1.11
N SER A 77 1.15 1.79 2.18
CA SER A 77 0.94 3.25 2.07
C SER A 77 -0.30 3.59 1.21
N TYR A 78 -0.15 4.39 0.14
CA TYR A 78 -1.20 4.75 -0.82
C TYR A 78 -2.05 3.54 -1.26
N ALA A 79 -1.43 2.36 -1.45
CA ALA A 79 -2.14 1.17 -1.89
C ALA A 79 -3.28 0.76 -0.95
N ALA A 80 -3.31 1.25 0.29
CA ALA A 80 -4.42 1.01 1.21
C ALA A 80 -5.76 1.50 0.64
N VAL A 81 -5.77 2.61 -0.10
CA VAL A 81 -7.01 3.15 -0.69
C VAL A 81 -7.56 2.20 -1.76
N PRO A 82 -6.83 1.88 -2.87
CA PRO A 82 -7.35 1.00 -3.91
C PRO A 82 -7.53 -0.45 -3.42
N VAL A 83 -6.72 -0.95 -2.49
CA VAL A 83 -6.90 -2.29 -1.90
C VAL A 83 -8.19 -2.36 -1.10
N THR A 84 -8.53 -1.33 -0.32
CA THR A 84 -9.81 -1.26 0.40
C THR A 84 -10.99 -1.30 -0.58
N GLY A 85 -10.89 -0.59 -1.72
CA GLY A 85 -11.93 -0.61 -2.76
C GLY A 85 -12.03 -1.96 -3.50
N ALA A 86 -10.89 -2.60 -3.79
CA ALA A 86 -10.86 -3.89 -4.48
C ALA A 86 -11.34 -5.05 -3.59
N ALA A 87 -11.13 -4.95 -2.29
CA ALA A 87 -11.43 -6.03 -1.35
C ALA A 87 -12.91 -6.46 -1.39
N GLY A 88 -13.85 -5.51 -1.44
CA GLY A 88 -15.27 -5.82 -1.58
C GLY A 88 -15.62 -6.55 -2.88
N ARG A 89 -14.90 -6.25 -3.97
CA ARG A 89 -15.11 -6.91 -5.28
C ARG A 89 -14.50 -8.32 -5.35
N LEU A 90 -13.44 -8.55 -4.57
CA LEU A 90 -12.72 -9.83 -4.54
C LEU A 90 -13.37 -10.85 -3.60
N GLY A 91 -14.04 -10.39 -2.53
CA GLY A 91 -14.85 -11.21 -1.63
C GLY A 91 -14.22 -12.56 -1.28
N PRO A 92 -14.85 -13.66 -1.69
CA PRO A 92 -14.42 -15.01 -1.30
C PRO A 92 -13.06 -15.46 -1.88
N ARG A 93 -12.43 -14.66 -2.74
CA ARG A 93 -11.06 -14.94 -3.21
C ARG A 93 -10.00 -14.51 -2.21
N LEU A 94 -10.36 -13.67 -1.22
CA LEU A 94 -9.45 -13.19 -0.20
C LEU A 94 -9.46 -14.09 1.03
N GLU A 95 -8.29 -14.42 1.52
CA GLU A 95 -8.09 -14.99 2.85
C GLU A 95 -7.75 -13.87 3.84
N ARG A 96 -6.98 -12.86 3.39
CA ARG A 96 -6.39 -11.89 4.29
C ARG A 96 -6.12 -10.54 3.62
N LEU A 97 -6.31 -9.46 4.37
CA LEU A 97 -5.89 -8.12 4.03
C LEU A 97 -4.78 -7.67 4.97
N VAL A 98 -3.66 -7.24 4.42
CA VAL A 98 -2.51 -6.76 5.20
C VAL A 98 -2.20 -5.33 4.80
N TYR A 99 -2.26 -4.40 5.75
CA TYR A 99 -1.91 -3.00 5.58
C TYR A 99 -0.53 -2.74 6.21
N ILE A 100 0.43 -2.32 5.40
CA ILE A 100 1.80 -2.03 5.85
C ILE A 100 1.96 -0.53 5.96
N ASP A 101 2.24 -0.10 7.17
CA ASP A 101 2.38 1.30 7.58
C ASP A 101 1.25 2.21 7.05
N SER A 102 0.05 1.67 7.08
CA SER A 102 -1.19 2.30 6.61
C SER A 102 -2.42 1.64 7.25
N ALA A 103 -3.61 2.10 6.87
CA ALA A 103 -4.90 1.59 7.35
C ALA A 103 -5.95 1.63 6.23
N PRO A 104 -7.05 0.85 6.33
CA PRO A 104 -8.14 0.93 5.37
C PRO A 104 -8.82 2.30 5.41
N PHE A 105 -9.36 2.69 4.27
CA PHE A 105 -10.05 3.97 4.09
C PHE A 105 -11.56 3.79 4.19
N ALA A 106 -12.22 4.78 4.77
CA ALA A 106 -13.68 4.82 4.82
C ALA A 106 -14.27 5.20 3.44
N GLU A 107 -15.50 4.76 3.18
CA GLU A 107 -16.25 5.22 2.01
C GLU A 107 -16.36 6.75 1.98
N GLY A 108 -16.29 7.32 0.79
CA GLY A 108 -16.38 8.77 0.57
C GLY A 108 -15.09 9.54 0.90
N THR A 109 -14.02 8.87 1.38
CA THR A 109 -12.73 9.52 1.65
C THR A 109 -11.72 9.31 0.53
N CYS A 110 -10.73 10.18 0.44
CA CYS A 110 -9.59 10.05 -0.46
C CYS A 110 -8.27 10.19 0.32
N LEU A 111 -7.14 9.95 -0.32
CA LEU A 111 -5.85 10.02 0.36
C LEU A 111 -5.56 11.43 0.90
N LEU A 112 -5.97 12.48 0.20
CA LEU A 112 -5.73 13.86 0.63
C LEU A 112 -6.45 14.20 1.93
N ASP A 113 -7.58 13.55 2.24
CA ASP A 113 -8.35 13.83 3.47
C ASP A 113 -7.62 13.43 4.77
N VAL A 114 -6.57 12.62 4.68
CA VAL A 114 -5.80 12.15 5.86
C VAL A 114 -4.43 12.82 5.97
N MET A 115 -4.12 13.75 5.07
CA MET A 115 -2.88 14.52 5.08
C MET A 115 -3.10 15.90 5.72
N PRO A 116 -2.07 16.51 6.36
CA PRO A 116 -2.13 17.89 6.80
C PRO A 116 -2.40 18.87 5.63
N ASP A 117 -3.16 19.93 5.88
CA ASP A 117 -3.57 20.89 4.83
C ASP A 117 -2.35 21.52 4.13
N ASP A 118 -1.30 21.87 4.88
CA ASP A 118 -0.07 22.44 4.32
C ASP A 118 0.70 21.46 3.43
N VAL A 119 0.64 20.16 3.71
CA VAL A 119 1.19 19.11 2.83
C VAL A 119 0.34 19.02 1.55
N VAL A 120 -0.98 19.02 1.67
CA VAL A 120 -1.89 18.99 0.50
C VAL A 120 -1.63 20.17 -0.42
N ASP A 121 -1.48 21.39 0.14
CA ASP A 121 -1.15 22.59 -0.65
C ASP A 121 0.18 22.46 -1.38
N GLN A 122 1.20 21.92 -0.72
CA GLN A 122 2.51 21.67 -1.35
C GLN A 122 2.43 20.61 -2.45
N LEU A 123 1.64 19.54 -2.28
CA LEU A 123 1.42 18.55 -3.33
C LEU A 123 0.72 19.18 -4.55
N HIS A 124 -0.29 20.00 -4.34
CA HIS A 124 -0.94 20.75 -5.42
C HIS A 124 0.04 21.65 -6.17
N GLN A 125 0.93 22.34 -5.46
CA GLN A 125 1.97 23.15 -6.08
C GLN A 125 2.93 22.29 -6.91
N GLN A 126 3.40 21.13 -6.41
CA GLN A 126 4.24 20.20 -7.16
C GLN A 126 3.55 19.72 -8.46
N VAL A 127 2.27 19.42 -8.40
CA VAL A 127 1.48 19.02 -9.58
C VAL A 127 1.42 20.15 -10.61
N ALA A 128 1.17 21.38 -10.16
CA ALA A 128 1.05 22.53 -11.03
C ALA A 128 2.38 22.92 -11.69
N GLU A 129 3.48 22.92 -10.93
CA GLU A 129 4.79 23.41 -11.38
C GLU A 129 5.62 22.34 -12.11
N HIS A 130 5.48 21.06 -11.72
CA HIS A 130 6.37 19.98 -12.16
C HIS A 130 5.64 18.76 -12.74
N GLY A 131 4.31 18.76 -12.73
CA GLY A 131 3.49 17.60 -13.09
C GLY A 131 2.50 17.84 -14.24
N ASP A 132 2.71 18.85 -15.05
CA ASP A 132 1.81 19.22 -16.18
C ASP A 132 0.34 19.40 -15.73
N GLY A 133 0.13 19.72 -14.45
CA GLY A 133 -1.19 19.96 -13.86
C GLY A 133 -1.99 18.68 -13.51
N TRP A 134 -1.42 17.48 -13.68
CA TRP A 134 -2.14 16.23 -13.40
C TRP A 134 -1.27 15.07 -12.86
N ARG A 135 0.04 15.19 -12.88
CA ARG A 135 0.99 14.23 -12.34
C ARG A 135 1.65 14.77 -11.09
N LEU A 136 1.86 13.94 -10.11
CA LEU A 136 2.66 14.25 -8.92
C LEU A 136 4.00 13.55 -9.05
N PRO A 137 5.09 14.24 -9.40
CA PRO A 137 6.44 13.66 -9.32
C PRO A 137 6.74 13.18 -7.91
N LEU A 138 7.72 12.28 -7.75
CA LEU A 138 8.23 11.98 -6.41
C LEU A 138 8.70 13.30 -5.77
N PRO A 139 8.12 13.70 -4.63
CA PRO A 139 8.52 14.94 -3.99
C PRO A 139 10.00 14.92 -3.57
N PRO A 140 10.65 16.09 -3.46
CA PRO A 140 11.94 16.17 -2.78
C PRO A 140 11.88 15.46 -1.43
N PHE A 141 12.95 14.77 -1.04
CA PHE A 141 12.94 13.96 0.18
C PHE A 141 12.72 14.78 1.46
N GLU A 142 13.05 16.07 1.44
CA GLU A 142 12.75 17.01 2.52
C GLU A 142 11.22 17.18 2.70
N LEU A 143 10.48 17.27 1.59
CA LEU A 143 9.03 17.33 1.64
C LEU A 143 8.42 15.96 1.95
N LEU A 144 8.94 14.89 1.34
CA LEU A 144 8.46 13.53 1.58
C LEU A 144 8.59 13.14 3.06
N SER A 145 9.70 13.51 3.72
CA SER A 145 9.94 13.24 5.13
C SER A 145 9.03 14.01 6.09
N ALA A 146 8.29 15.01 5.63
CA ALA A 146 7.30 15.72 6.44
C ALA A 146 6.04 14.86 6.73
N PHE A 147 5.78 13.83 5.92
CA PHE A 147 4.61 12.96 6.09
C PHE A 147 4.91 11.46 6.00
N SER A 148 6.15 11.07 5.70
CA SER A 148 6.59 9.67 5.65
C SER A 148 8.07 9.59 5.98
N THR A 149 8.44 8.92 7.08
CA THR A 149 9.85 8.86 7.50
C THR A 149 10.73 8.06 6.55
N LEU A 150 11.89 8.61 6.19
CA LEU A 150 12.91 7.93 5.38
C LEU A 150 13.84 7.06 6.22
N GLU A 151 13.55 6.88 7.50
CA GLU A 151 14.37 6.10 8.42
C GLU A 151 14.59 4.68 7.92
N GLY A 152 15.83 4.21 8.04
CA GLY A 152 16.25 2.88 7.62
C GLY A 152 16.62 2.78 6.14
N LEU A 153 16.39 3.81 5.32
CA LEU A 153 16.88 3.85 3.94
C LEU A 153 18.33 4.36 3.91
N ASP A 154 19.19 3.61 3.24
CA ASP A 154 20.54 4.06 2.90
C ASP A 154 20.57 4.85 1.58
N GLU A 155 21.73 5.38 1.21
CA GLU A 155 21.85 6.22 0.02
C GLU A 155 21.57 5.44 -1.27
N ASP A 156 21.95 4.16 -1.35
CA ASP A 156 21.67 3.33 -2.52
C ASP A 156 20.17 3.11 -2.72
N GLN A 157 19.42 2.94 -1.62
CA GLN A 157 17.96 2.79 -1.64
C GLN A 157 17.26 4.11 -1.98
N LEU A 158 17.77 5.24 -1.48
CA LEU A 158 17.27 6.56 -1.85
C LEU A 158 17.53 6.84 -3.34
N ASP A 159 18.70 6.50 -3.87
CA ASP A 159 19.01 6.62 -5.29
C ASP A 159 18.17 5.67 -6.15
N LEU A 160 17.88 4.47 -5.66
CA LEU A 160 16.95 3.56 -6.31
C LEU A 160 15.56 4.18 -6.41
N MET A 161 15.05 4.82 -5.34
CA MET A 161 13.77 5.54 -5.37
C MET A 161 13.82 6.69 -6.39
N ARG A 162 14.85 7.55 -6.36
CA ARG A 162 15.01 8.67 -7.32
C ARG A 162 14.98 8.20 -8.77
N THR A 163 15.57 7.03 -9.03
CA THR A 163 15.76 6.51 -10.40
C THR A 163 14.55 5.73 -10.89
N ARG A 164 13.86 4.97 -10.02
CA ARG A 164 12.81 4.02 -10.39
C ARG A 164 11.40 4.52 -10.12
N ALA A 165 11.24 5.53 -9.25
CA ALA A 165 9.94 6.15 -9.02
C ALA A 165 9.44 6.85 -10.29
N THR A 166 8.14 6.79 -10.51
CA THR A 166 7.46 7.43 -11.64
C THR A 166 6.39 8.38 -11.13
N PRO A 167 6.09 9.48 -11.85
CA PRO A 167 5.06 10.40 -11.42
C PRO A 167 3.71 9.70 -11.22
N GLN A 168 3.07 9.97 -10.08
CA GLN A 168 1.76 9.45 -9.73
C GLN A 168 0.65 10.24 -10.43
N PRO A 169 -0.30 9.63 -11.14
CA PRO A 169 -1.50 10.33 -11.59
C PRO A 169 -2.25 10.93 -10.39
N PHE A 170 -2.32 12.25 -10.29
CA PHE A 170 -2.78 12.93 -9.06
C PHE A 170 -4.24 12.67 -8.73
N ARG A 171 -5.06 12.39 -9.74
CA ARG A 171 -6.45 11.98 -9.56
C ARG A 171 -6.59 10.75 -8.66
N THR A 172 -5.59 9.86 -8.61
CA THR A 172 -5.59 8.68 -7.73
C THR A 172 -5.56 9.06 -6.23
N PHE A 173 -5.02 10.25 -5.89
CA PHE A 173 -5.01 10.78 -4.52
C PHE A 173 -6.30 11.53 -4.18
N ALA A 174 -6.88 12.22 -5.17
CA ALA A 174 -8.01 13.13 -4.97
C ALA A 174 -9.38 12.45 -5.17
N GLN A 175 -9.45 11.34 -5.89
CA GLN A 175 -10.70 10.65 -6.14
C GLN A 175 -11.16 9.93 -4.86
N ARG A 176 -12.42 10.17 -4.49
CA ARG A 176 -13.03 9.57 -3.31
C ARG A 176 -13.34 8.10 -3.53
N LEU A 177 -13.06 7.30 -2.52
CA LEU A 177 -13.34 5.87 -2.51
C LEU A 177 -14.84 5.62 -2.51
N THR A 178 -15.33 4.92 -3.51
CA THR A 178 -16.65 4.30 -3.49
C THR A 178 -16.47 2.83 -3.09
N ARG A 179 -16.89 2.48 -1.89
CA ARG A 179 -16.77 1.12 -1.37
C ARG A 179 -18.04 0.34 -1.74
N PRO A 180 -17.97 -0.65 -2.63
CA PRO A 180 -19.04 -1.63 -2.75
C PRO A 180 -18.85 -2.66 -1.62
N ASP A 181 -19.91 -2.99 -0.94
CA ASP A 181 -20.11 -4.16 -0.08
C ASP A 181 -19.17 -4.41 1.12
N ASP A 182 -19.72 -5.02 2.13
CA ASP A 182 -19.01 -5.49 3.32
C ASP A 182 -17.99 -6.58 2.94
N LEU A 183 -16.79 -6.51 3.51
CA LEU A 183 -15.68 -7.44 3.24
C LEU A 183 -16.00 -8.91 3.62
N GLY A 184 -17.15 -9.13 4.24
CA GLY A 184 -17.51 -10.41 4.82
C GLY A 184 -16.75 -10.73 6.12
N PRO A 185 -17.34 -11.54 7.02
CA PRO A 185 -16.76 -11.82 8.33
C PRO A 185 -15.53 -12.74 8.28
N ASP A 186 -15.23 -13.36 7.14
CA ASP A 186 -14.23 -14.42 7.03
C ASP A 186 -12.84 -13.93 6.58
N VAL A 187 -12.69 -12.65 6.25
CA VAL A 187 -11.39 -12.07 5.83
C VAL A 187 -10.61 -11.64 7.07
N ASP A 188 -9.39 -12.18 7.23
CA ASP A 188 -8.49 -11.79 8.33
C ASP A 188 -7.89 -10.40 8.07
N HIS A 189 -7.98 -9.50 9.03
CA HIS A 189 -7.51 -8.12 8.94
C HIS A 189 -6.22 -7.92 9.74
N VAL A 190 -5.17 -7.49 9.06
CA VAL A 190 -3.84 -7.34 9.65
C VAL A 190 -3.28 -5.95 9.36
N VAL A 191 -2.69 -5.33 10.37
CA VAL A 191 -1.82 -4.17 10.21
C VAL A 191 -0.40 -4.52 10.63
N VAL A 192 0.56 -4.19 9.77
CA VAL A 192 2.00 -4.20 10.08
C VAL A 192 2.41 -2.74 10.25
N ALA A 193 2.49 -2.30 11.49
CA ALA A 193 2.86 -0.94 11.81
C ALA A 193 4.38 -0.79 11.79
N CYS A 194 4.91 0.07 10.93
CA CYS A 194 6.26 0.62 11.00
C CYS A 194 6.26 1.85 11.91
N HIS A 195 7.32 2.67 11.89
CA HIS A 195 7.46 3.76 12.86
C HIS A 195 6.35 4.81 12.71
N ASP A 196 5.92 5.16 11.48
CA ASP A 196 4.90 6.20 11.26
C ASP A 196 3.52 5.76 11.79
N ALA A 197 3.02 4.60 11.35
CA ALA A 197 1.75 4.07 11.82
C ALA A 197 1.79 3.76 13.32
N LYS A 198 2.91 3.24 13.83
CA LYS A 198 3.07 2.98 15.27
C LYS A 198 2.99 4.26 16.09
N ALA A 199 3.64 5.33 15.67
CA ALA A 199 3.58 6.61 16.37
C ALA A 199 2.14 7.14 16.44
N LEU A 200 1.35 7.04 15.36
CA LEU A 200 -0.06 7.43 15.34
C LEU A 200 -0.93 6.55 16.25
N LEU A 201 -0.68 5.23 16.27
CA LEU A 201 -1.38 4.30 17.16
C LEU A 201 -1.06 4.55 18.63
N ASP A 202 0.20 4.82 18.97
CA ASP A 202 0.63 5.12 20.33
C ASP A 202 0.13 6.49 20.80
N ALA A 203 0.00 7.46 19.90
CA ALA A 203 -0.62 8.76 20.17
C ALA A 203 -2.14 8.68 20.36
N GLY A 204 -2.75 7.51 20.11
CA GLY A 204 -4.17 7.30 20.30
C GLY A 204 -5.04 8.08 19.31
N VAL A 205 -4.58 8.24 18.06
CA VAL A 205 -5.34 8.93 17.01
C VAL A 205 -6.72 8.29 16.85
N PRO A 206 -7.82 9.03 17.07
CA PRO A 206 -9.16 8.45 17.16
C PRO A 206 -9.60 7.70 15.91
N THR A 207 -9.20 8.17 14.72
CA THR A 207 -9.52 7.55 13.43
C THR A 207 -8.85 6.19 13.23
N LEU A 208 -7.82 5.86 14.01
CA LEU A 208 -7.10 4.58 13.98
C LEU A 208 -7.41 3.68 15.18
N ALA A 209 -8.26 4.14 16.13
CA ALA A 209 -8.54 3.41 17.37
C ALA A 209 -9.12 1.99 17.13
N PHE A 210 -9.83 1.80 16.02
CA PHE A 210 -10.39 0.50 15.64
C PHE A 210 -9.31 -0.57 15.38
N LEU A 211 -8.11 -0.17 14.95
CA LEU A 211 -6.98 -1.08 14.73
C LEU A 211 -6.45 -1.71 16.04
N ASN A 212 -6.84 -1.13 17.19
CA ASN A 212 -6.49 -1.64 18.52
C ASN A 212 -7.50 -2.70 19.05
N GLN A 213 -8.53 -3.03 18.27
CA GLN A 213 -9.63 -3.91 18.70
C GLN A 213 -9.80 -5.09 17.75
N PRO A 214 -10.33 -6.22 18.23
CA PRO A 214 -10.76 -7.31 17.33
C PRO A 214 -11.72 -6.79 16.24
N PRO A 215 -11.66 -7.33 15.01
CA PRO A 215 -10.87 -8.51 14.60
C PRO A 215 -9.43 -8.19 14.14
N TRP A 216 -8.93 -6.99 14.34
CA TRP A 216 -7.62 -6.58 13.85
C TRP A 216 -6.47 -7.29 14.56
N ARG A 217 -5.55 -7.85 13.78
CA ARG A 217 -4.27 -8.37 14.25
C ARG A 217 -3.17 -7.36 13.94
N ARG A 218 -2.26 -7.17 14.90
CA ARG A 218 -1.18 -6.18 14.76
C ARG A 218 0.17 -6.85 14.86
N PHE A 219 1.04 -6.44 13.95
CA PHE A 219 2.47 -6.72 13.96
C PHE A 219 3.22 -5.40 13.99
N HIS A 220 4.40 -5.40 14.56
CA HIS A 220 5.28 -4.24 14.56
C HIS A 220 6.58 -4.60 13.85
N LEU A 221 6.98 -3.77 12.89
CA LEU A 221 8.26 -3.87 12.20
C LEU A 221 9.07 -2.59 12.47
N PRO A 222 10.18 -2.65 13.25
CA PRO A 222 10.91 -1.47 13.70
C PRO A 222 11.77 -0.88 12.56
N THR A 223 11.15 -0.19 11.63
CA THR A 223 11.77 0.48 10.49
C THR A 223 10.88 1.65 10.05
N GLY A 224 11.38 2.49 9.14
CA GLY A 224 10.60 3.56 8.54
C GLY A 224 9.55 3.09 7.54
N HIS A 225 8.99 4.04 6.82
CA HIS A 225 7.80 3.88 5.96
C HIS A 225 7.98 2.88 4.81
N TRP A 226 9.20 2.62 4.34
CA TRP A 226 9.48 1.75 3.18
C TRP A 226 10.17 0.43 3.54
N PRO A 227 9.51 -0.46 4.32
CA PRO A 227 10.14 -1.71 4.80
C PRO A 227 10.55 -2.66 3.67
N MET A 228 9.89 -2.61 2.51
CA MET A 228 10.23 -3.43 1.35
C MET A 228 11.59 -3.05 0.73
N LEU A 229 12.08 -1.85 1.01
CA LEU A 229 13.40 -1.36 0.62
C LEU A 229 14.41 -1.47 1.76
N SER A 230 14.05 -1.00 2.97
CA SER A 230 14.97 -0.92 4.11
C SER A 230 15.24 -2.29 4.78
N THR A 231 14.22 -3.14 4.90
CA THR A 231 14.28 -4.40 5.66
C THR A 231 13.46 -5.50 4.99
N PRO A 232 13.74 -5.85 3.71
CA PRO A 232 12.89 -6.76 2.92
C PRO A 232 12.81 -8.18 3.49
N VAL A 233 13.87 -8.68 4.13
CA VAL A 233 13.91 -10.02 4.72
C VAL A 233 13.10 -10.09 6.01
N GLU A 234 13.18 -9.08 6.86
CA GLU A 234 12.40 -8.94 8.09
C GLU A 234 10.92 -8.75 7.76
N LEU A 235 10.62 -7.97 6.73
CA LEU A 235 9.25 -7.84 6.23
C LEU A 235 8.70 -9.18 5.73
N ALA A 236 9.48 -9.94 4.95
CA ALA A 236 9.08 -11.27 4.51
C ALA A 236 8.87 -12.23 5.70
N THR A 237 9.70 -12.15 6.73
CA THR A 237 9.54 -12.94 7.97
C THR A 237 8.25 -12.57 8.70
N THR A 238 7.93 -11.28 8.75
CA THR A 238 6.68 -10.79 9.35
C THR A 238 5.46 -11.27 8.57
N LEU A 239 5.50 -11.21 7.23
CA LEU A 239 4.42 -11.69 6.37
C LEU A 239 4.24 -13.22 6.45
N ASP A 240 5.32 -13.99 6.58
CA ASP A 240 5.27 -15.44 6.85
C ASP A 240 4.58 -15.74 8.20
N ALA A 241 4.93 -14.99 9.25
CA ALA A 241 4.27 -15.11 10.55
C ALA A 241 2.79 -14.73 10.48
N VAL A 242 2.42 -13.72 9.71
CA VAL A 242 1.03 -13.34 9.43
C VAL A 242 0.27 -14.50 8.80
N ALA A 243 0.85 -15.15 7.78
CA ALA A 243 0.24 -16.29 7.09
C ALA A 243 0.10 -17.52 7.99
N SER A 244 1.09 -17.76 8.86
CA SER A 244 1.13 -18.97 9.73
C SER A 244 0.20 -18.88 10.93
N SER A 245 -0.10 -17.68 11.43
CA SER A 245 -0.86 -17.47 12.68
C SER A 245 -2.38 -17.33 12.50
N GLY A 246 -2.91 -17.45 11.29
CA GLY A 246 -4.34 -17.41 10.97
C GLY A 246 -5.05 -18.78 10.96
N GLY A 247 -4.34 -19.90 11.22
CA GLY A 247 -4.86 -21.26 11.06
C GLY A 247 -5.57 -21.90 12.26
N SER A 248 -5.85 -21.19 13.34
CA SER A 248 -6.37 -21.80 14.59
C SER A 248 -7.82 -21.43 14.92
N GLY A 249 -8.71 -21.46 13.90
CA GLY A 249 -10.12 -21.11 14.12
C GLY A 249 -11.06 -21.56 13.01
N ARG A 250 -10.85 -22.72 12.39
CA ARG A 250 -11.87 -23.38 11.56
C ARG A 250 -12.25 -24.72 12.15
#